data_867beee72ab77fc72975d33d88d24bd1
#
_entry.id   867beee72ab77fc72975d33d88d24bd1
#
_cell.length_a   1.000
_cell.length_b   1.000
_cell.length_c   1.000
_cell.angle_alpha   90.00
_cell.angle_beta   90.00
_cell.angle_gamma   90.00
#
_symmetry.space_group_name_H-M   'P 1'
#
loop_
_entity.id
_entity.type
_entity.pdbx_description
1 polymer ?
#
loop_
_entity_poly.entity_id
_entity_poly.type
_entity_poly.pdbx_seq_one_letter_code
_entity_poly.pdbx_strand_id
1 'polypeptide(L)'
;TAAASNLGQMLVKICNDDGIDLVNIVRKKEQVELLESLGAKHVCNSSDENFRDSLVEAIKNTNATLAFDATGGGDLAGIILSCMEVAGRANMTEFSPYGSTHHKQVYIYGALNQSSISFPNNRSFGMYWGVGGWLLTPFLANAGMEKNIELRQRVSNEIMTTFHSSYTKEISLVDTLSLDEIMVYAKIETGKKYLINPSL
;
A
#
# COMPACT_ATOMS: atom_id res chain seq x y z
N THR A 1 -0.95 0.19 -2.01
CA THR A 1 -1.81 1.39 -2.17
C THR A 1 -1.82 2.23 -0.89
N ALA A 2 -2.38 3.47 -0.95
CA ALA A 2 -2.33 4.43 0.16
C ALA A 2 -0.90 4.61 0.74
N ALA A 3 0.09 4.63 -0.15
CA ALA A 3 1.49 4.52 0.21
C ALA A 3 2.03 5.69 1.04
N ALA A 4 1.36 6.85 1.03
CA ALA A 4 1.72 7.99 1.87
C ALA A 4 1.18 7.89 3.32
N SER A 5 0.41 6.86 3.67
CA SER A 5 0.03 6.59 5.06
C SER A 5 1.26 6.26 5.92
N ASN A 6 1.13 6.34 7.25
CA ASN A 6 2.24 5.98 8.13
C ASN A 6 2.77 4.57 7.85
N LEU A 7 1.88 3.59 7.65
CA LEU A 7 2.27 2.22 7.31
C LEU A 7 2.95 2.15 5.94
N GLY A 8 2.45 2.89 4.94
CA GLY A 8 3.07 2.94 3.63
C GLY A 8 4.47 3.56 3.66
N GLN A 9 4.66 4.64 4.41
CA GLN A 9 5.99 5.26 4.60
C GLN A 9 6.97 4.30 5.32
N MET A 10 6.50 3.55 6.32
CA MET A 10 7.30 2.49 6.95
C MET A 10 7.69 1.41 5.95
N LEU A 11 6.76 1.00 5.09
CA LEU A 11 7.03 0.00 4.04
C LEU A 11 8.08 0.49 3.03
N VAL A 12 8.05 1.77 2.63
CA VAL A 12 9.10 2.37 1.78
C VAL A 12 10.47 2.22 2.42
N LYS A 13 10.59 2.56 3.71
CA LYS A 13 11.85 2.44 4.45
C LYS A 13 12.32 0.98 4.55
N ILE A 14 11.41 0.06 4.91
CA ILE A 14 11.70 -1.38 4.97
C ILE A 14 12.22 -1.89 3.63
N CYS A 15 11.52 -1.57 2.53
CA CYS A 15 11.90 -2.03 1.21
C CYS A 15 13.23 -1.44 0.74
N ASN A 16 13.51 -0.17 1.06
CA ASN A 16 14.81 0.44 0.77
C ASN A 16 15.95 -0.26 1.53
N ASP A 17 15.76 -0.54 2.82
CA ASP A 17 16.76 -1.20 3.67
C ASP A 17 16.99 -2.65 3.25
N ASP A 18 15.94 -3.36 2.85
CA ASP A 18 15.98 -4.75 2.44
C ASP A 18 16.32 -4.94 0.94
N GLY A 19 16.49 -3.84 0.18
CA GLY A 19 16.79 -3.89 -1.26
C GLY A 19 15.62 -4.45 -2.10
N ILE A 20 14.38 -4.25 -1.66
CA ILE A 20 13.16 -4.68 -2.35
C ILE A 20 12.63 -3.53 -3.18
N ASP A 21 12.45 -3.74 -4.49
CA ASP A 21 11.82 -2.75 -5.34
C ASP A 21 10.31 -2.66 -5.04
N LEU A 22 9.85 -1.45 -4.75
CA LEU A 22 8.47 -1.17 -4.34
C LEU A 22 7.81 -0.17 -5.28
N VAL A 23 6.62 -0.52 -5.79
CA VAL A 23 5.75 0.41 -6.51
C VAL A 23 4.73 1.00 -5.55
N ASN A 24 4.70 2.33 -5.46
CA ASN A 24 3.85 3.08 -4.55
C ASN A 24 2.69 3.72 -5.30
N ILE A 25 1.45 3.56 -4.82
CA ILE A 25 0.28 4.22 -5.40
C ILE A 25 -0.29 5.22 -4.41
N VAL A 26 -0.42 6.46 -4.86
CA VAL A 26 -0.96 7.61 -4.12
C VAL A 26 -2.02 8.34 -4.94
N ARG A 27 -2.66 9.39 -4.37
CA ARG A 27 -3.74 10.13 -5.04
C ARG A 27 -3.46 11.62 -5.24
N LYS A 28 -2.39 12.16 -4.63
CA LYS A 28 -2.08 13.59 -4.63
C LYS A 28 -0.61 13.82 -4.93
N LYS A 29 -0.31 14.94 -5.59
CA LYS A 29 1.07 15.32 -5.93
C LYS A 29 1.96 15.48 -4.70
N GLU A 30 1.45 16.07 -3.63
CA GLU A 30 2.21 16.25 -2.38
C GLU A 30 2.59 14.91 -1.74
N GLN A 31 1.82 13.85 -2.01
CA GLN A 31 2.12 12.50 -1.55
C GLN A 31 3.23 11.85 -2.39
N VAL A 32 3.33 12.19 -3.68
CA VAL A 32 4.45 11.77 -4.53
C VAL A 32 5.73 12.38 -4.00
N GLU A 33 5.77 13.71 -3.83
CA GLU A 33 6.92 14.44 -3.32
C GLU A 33 7.38 13.92 -1.93
N LEU A 34 6.43 13.62 -1.05
CA LEU A 34 6.71 13.00 0.24
C LEU A 34 7.42 11.65 0.11
N LEU A 35 6.91 10.75 -0.73
CA LEU A 35 7.49 9.42 -0.86
C LEU A 35 8.84 9.44 -1.56
N GLU A 36 9.02 10.30 -2.55
CA GLU A 36 10.31 10.52 -3.22
C GLU A 36 11.36 11.05 -2.22
N SER A 37 10.98 11.96 -1.31
CA SER A 37 11.87 12.43 -0.24
C SER A 37 12.28 11.33 0.76
N LEU A 38 11.49 10.25 0.86
CA LEU A 38 11.81 9.04 1.63
C LEU A 38 12.62 8.00 0.83
N GLY A 39 12.98 8.31 -0.41
CA GLY A 39 13.76 7.43 -1.27
C GLY A 39 12.93 6.43 -2.09
N ALA A 40 11.61 6.62 -2.21
CA ALA A 40 10.79 5.80 -3.10
C ALA A 40 11.15 6.05 -4.57
N LYS A 41 11.49 4.99 -5.31
CA LYS A 41 11.91 5.06 -6.71
C LYS A 41 10.73 5.07 -7.69
N HIS A 42 9.65 4.38 -7.36
CA HIS A 42 8.48 4.21 -8.22
C HIS A 42 7.24 4.68 -7.47
N VAL A 43 6.73 5.86 -7.85
CA VAL A 43 5.52 6.44 -7.26
C VAL A 43 4.55 6.80 -8.38
N CYS A 44 3.36 6.22 -8.35
CA CYS A 44 2.30 6.43 -9.33
C CYS A 44 1.13 7.17 -8.67
N ASN A 45 0.73 8.30 -9.24
CA ASN A 45 -0.42 9.05 -8.77
C ASN A 45 -1.67 8.60 -9.52
N SER A 46 -2.63 8.01 -8.81
CA SER A 46 -3.85 7.46 -9.41
C SER A 46 -4.83 8.52 -9.93
N SER A 47 -4.57 9.80 -9.68
CA SER A 47 -5.35 10.92 -10.22
C SER A 47 -4.80 11.45 -11.54
N ASP A 48 -3.64 11.00 -11.98
CA ASP A 48 -3.05 11.44 -13.25
C ASP A 48 -3.68 10.71 -14.45
N GLU A 49 -3.84 11.40 -15.55
CA GLU A 49 -4.43 10.83 -16.78
C GLU A 49 -3.65 9.62 -17.31
N ASN A 50 -2.32 9.62 -17.15
CA ASN A 50 -1.42 8.55 -17.60
C ASN A 50 -1.13 7.51 -16.49
N PHE A 51 -1.93 7.46 -15.41
CA PHE A 51 -1.70 6.57 -14.26
C PHE A 51 -1.47 5.12 -14.67
N ARG A 52 -2.28 4.58 -15.58
CA ARG A 52 -2.15 3.18 -15.99
C ARG A 52 -0.83 2.89 -16.70
N ASP A 53 -0.40 3.77 -17.56
CA ASP A 53 0.86 3.63 -18.31
C ASP A 53 2.06 3.72 -17.34
N SER A 54 2.02 4.71 -16.44
CA SER A 54 3.04 4.87 -15.39
C SER A 54 3.12 3.63 -14.48
N LEU A 55 1.97 3.06 -14.11
CA LEU A 55 1.90 1.86 -13.28
C LEU A 55 2.45 0.63 -14.02
N VAL A 56 2.13 0.45 -15.31
CA VAL A 56 2.68 -0.63 -16.13
C VAL A 56 4.20 -0.53 -16.23
N GLU A 57 4.75 0.65 -16.49
CA GLU A 57 6.20 0.85 -16.56
C GLU A 57 6.89 0.61 -15.20
N ALA A 58 6.30 1.06 -14.10
CA ALA A 58 6.83 0.79 -12.76
C ALA A 58 6.83 -0.72 -12.45
N ILE A 59 5.75 -1.43 -12.82
CA ILE A 59 5.66 -2.90 -12.63
C ILE A 59 6.67 -3.63 -13.53
N LYS A 60 6.89 -3.21 -14.78
CA LYS A 60 7.92 -3.78 -15.64
C LYS A 60 9.31 -3.66 -15.04
N ASN A 61 9.62 -2.48 -14.50
CA ASN A 61 10.94 -2.21 -13.91
C ASN A 61 11.20 -3.02 -12.62
N THR A 62 10.13 -3.35 -11.88
CA THR A 62 10.23 -4.06 -10.59
C THR A 62 9.86 -5.54 -10.69
N ASN A 63 9.27 -5.99 -11.78
CA ASN A 63 8.66 -7.31 -11.94
C ASN A 63 7.66 -7.66 -10.83
N ALA A 64 6.96 -6.66 -10.28
CA ALA A 64 6.04 -6.83 -9.17
C ALA A 64 4.83 -7.68 -9.58
N THR A 65 4.59 -8.76 -8.86
CA THR A 65 3.44 -9.67 -9.03
C THR A 65 2.56 -9.76 -7.79
N LEU A 66 2.95 -9.06 -6.71
CA LEU A 66 2.25 -9.01 -5.45
C LEU A 66 1.90 -7.58 -5.11
N ALA A 67 0.67 -7.31 -4.69
CA ALA A 67 0.22 -6.00 -4.22
C ALA A 67 -0.54 -6.10 -2.90
N PHE A 68 -0.41 -5.06 -2.09
CA PHE A 68 -1.16 -4.86 -0.85
C PHE A 68 -2.07 -3.63 -1.00
N ASP A 69 -3.36 -3.83 -0.84
CA ASP A 69 -4.38 -2.80 -1.02
C ASP A 69 -5.04 -2.41 0.30
N ALA A 70 -4.74 -1.19 0.77
CA ALA A 70 -5.39 -0.57 1.91
C ALA A 70 -6.73 0.10 1.53
N THR A 71 -6.97 0.32 0.24
CA THR A 71 -8.17 0.99 -0.25
C THR A 71 -9.39 0.09 -0.12
N GLY A 72 -9.29 -1.14 -0.55
CA GLY A 72 -10.24 -2.22 -0.33
C GLY A 72 -11.50 -2.19 -1.17
N GLY A 73 -11.93 -1.03 -1.68
CA GLY A 73 -13.13 -0.88 -2.52
C GLY A 73 -12.83 -0.24 -3.88
N GLY A 74 -13.84 -0.20 -4.74
CA GLY A 74 -13.70 0.33 -6.10
C GLY A 74 -13.03 -0.66 -7.05
N ASP A 75 -12.36 -0.15 -8.08
CA ASP A 75 -11.77 -0.92 -9.17
C ASP A 75 -10.23 -0.99 -9.13
N LEU A 76 -9.59 -0.37 -8.13
CA LEU A 76 -8.14 -0.25 -8.07
C LEU A 76 -7.41 -1.59 -8.08
N ALA A 77 -7.92 -2.60 -7.35
CA ALA A 77 -7.35 -3.95 -7.37
C ALA A 77 -7.39 -4.57 -8.78
N GLY A 78 -8.47 -4.35 -9.52
CA GLY A 78 -8.58 -4.77 -10.92
C GLY A 78 -7.62 -4.01 -11.85
N ILE A 79 -7.44 -2.72 -11.63
CA ILE A 79 -6.46 -1.91 -12.38
C ILE A 79 -5.06 -2.46 -12.16
N ILE A 80 -4.67 -2.73 -10.92
CA ILE A 80 -3.36 -3.29 -10.56
C ILE A 80 -3.15 -4.63 -11.27
N LEU A 81 -4.12 -5.57 -11.19
CA LEU A 81 -4.02 -6.87 -11.88
C LEU A 81 -3.88 -6.73 -13.39
N SER A 82 -4.63 -5.81 -14.00
CA SER A 82 -4.54 -5.53 -15.44
C SER A 82 -3.15 -5.00 -15.83
N CYS A 83 -2.60 -4.06 -15.04
CA CYS A 83 -1.26 -3.53 -15.27
C CYS A 83 -0.16 -4.59 -15.07
N MET A 84 -0.31 -5.46 -14.06
CA MET A 84 0.59 -6.61 -13.87
C MET A 84 0.54 -7.58 -15.06
N GLU A 85 -0.63 -7.82 -15.63
CA GLU A 85 -0.76 -8.68 -16.82
C GLU A 85 -0.12 -8.05 -18.06
N VAL A 86 -0.34 -6.74 -18.29
CA VAL A 86 0.30 -6.03 -19.40
C VAL A 86 1.82 -6.08 -19.27
N ALA A 87 2.34 -5.83 -18.08
CA ALA A 87 3.78 -5.90 -17.79
C ALA A 87 4.31 -7.34 -17.98
N GLY A 88 3.59 -8.35 -17.47
CA GLY A 88 3.98 -9.75 -17.60
C GLY A 88 3.98 -10.27 -19.04
N ARG A 89 3.02 -9.83 -19.85
CA ARG A 89 2.96 -10.18 -21.29
C ARG A 89 4.12 -9.57 -22.08
N ALA A 90 4.58 -8.38 -21.73
CA ALA A 90 5.70 -7.76 -22.41
C ALA A 90 7.01 -8.56 -22.29
N ASN A 91 7.12 -9.39 -21.26
CA ASN A 91 8.28 -10.24 -20.99
C ASN A 91 8.11 -11.69 -21.51
N MET A 92 6.98 -12.02 -22.18
CA MET A 92 6.76 -13.35 -22.72
C MET A 92 7.55 -13.55 -24.02
N THR A 93 8.19 -14.70 -24.14
CA THR A 93 8.88 -15.14 -25.36
C THR A 93 7.96 -15.91 -26.31
N GLU A 94 6.87 -16.46 -25.80
CA GLU A 94 5.89 -17.23 -26.56
C GLU A 94 4.47 -16.70 -26.33
N PHE A 95 3.65 -16.79 -27.38
CA PHE A 95 2.24 -16.40 -27.27
C PHE A 95 1.45 -17.41 -26.43
N SER A 96 0.64 -16.91 -25.50
CA SER A 96 -0.35 -17.68 -24.77
C SER A 96 -1.73 -17.02 -24.83
N PRO A 97 -2.78 -17.74 -25.25
CA PRO A 97 -4.14 -17.22 -25.21
C PRO A 97 -4.66 -17.01 -23.78
N TYR A 98 -4.01 -17.60 -22.80
CA TYR A 98 -4.37 -17.53 -21.37
C TYR A 98 -3.67 -16.39 -20.62
N GLY A 99 -2.76 -15.67 -21.27
CA GLY A 99 -2.00 -14.60 -20.67
C GLY A 99 -0.66 -15.01 -20.09
N SER A 100 -0.12 -14.17 -19.22
CA SER A 100 1.18 -14.40 -18.58
C SER A 100 1.14 -15.58 -17.61
N THR A 101 2.29 -16.26 -17.46
CA THR A 101 2.44 -17.46 -16.63
C THR A 101 2.78 -17.16 -15.17
N HIS A 102 2.98 -15.90 -14.81
CA HIS A 102 3.24 -15.49 -13.43
C HIS A 102 1.93 -15.26 -12.68
N HIS A 103 1.83 -15.81 -11.48
CA HIS A 103 0.70 -15.54 -10.59
C HIS A 103 0.70 -14.08 -10.14
N LYS A 104 -0.42 -13.40 -10.30
CA LYS A 104 -0.64 -12.01 -9.85
C LYS A 104 -1.55 -12.04 -8.64
N GLN A 105 -1.13 -11.43 -7.54
CA GLN A 105 -1.89 -11.44 -6.30
C GLN A 105 -2.11 -10.02 -5.75
N VAL A 106 -3.35 -9.69 -5.43
CA VAL A 106 -3.67 -8.51 -4.63
C VAL A 106 -4.23 -8.96 -3.28
N TYR A 107 -3.59 -8.54 -2.21
CA TYR A 107 -4.09 -8.71 -0.85
C TYR A 107 -4.74 -7.42 -0.34
N ILE A 108 -6.01 -7.53 0.05
CA ILE A 108 -6.77 -6.45 0.66
C ILE A 108 -6.60 -6.55 2.17
N TYR A 109 -6.05 -5.50 2.79
CA TYR A 109 -5.82 -5.43 4.23
C TYR A 109 -6.47 -4.22 4.90
N GLY A 110 -7.16 -3.37 4.14
CA GLY A 110 -7.85 -2.18 4.61
C GLY A 110 -9.18 -1.95 3.89
N ALA A 111 -9.93 -0.96 4.34
CA ALA A 111 -11.23 -0.58 3.80
C ALA A 111 -11.41 0.94 3.82
N LEU A 112 -10.42 1.68 3.29
CA LEU A 112 -10.50 3.15 3.19
C LEU A 112 -11.60 3.61 2.22
N ASN A 113 -11.89 2.79 1.21
CA ASN A 113 -13.03 2.94 0.33
C ASN A 113 -14.05 1.83 0.67
N GLN A 114 -15.24 2.23 1.13
CA GLN A 114 -16.30 1.30 1.55
C GLN A 114 -17.22 0.87 0.40
N SER A 115 -16.97 1.30 -0.83
CA SER A 115 -17.72 0.80 -1.99
C SER A 115 -17.38 -0.67 -2.26
N SER A 116 -18.29 -1.36 -2.96
CA SER A 116 -18.04 -2.74 -3.37
C SER A 116 -16.79 -2.85 -4.25
N ILE A 117 -16.01 -3.91 -4.08
CA ILE A 117 -14.91 -4.24 -4.98
C ILE A 117 -15.49 -4.58 -6.35
N SER A 118 -14.96 -3.99 -7.39
CA SER A 118 -15.39 -4.27 -8.75
C SER A 118 -14.22 -4.65 -9.65
N PHE A 119 -14.45 -5.54 -10.60
CA PHE A 119 -13.48 -6.02 -11.55
C PHE A 119 -13.98 -5.79 -12.99
N PRO A 120 -14.10 -4.54 -13.42
CA PRO A 120 -14.44 -4.25 -14.81
C PRO A 120 -13.33 -4.82 -15.71
N ASN A 121 -13.72 -5.52 -16.79
CA ASN A 121 -12.77 -6.13 -17.71
C ASN A 121 -11.82 -7.17 -17.08
N ASN A 122 -12.31 -8.02 -16.17
CA ASN A 122 -11.50 -9.07 -15.55
C ASN A 122 -10.80 -10.02 -16.55
N ARG A 123 -11.25 -10.09 -17.82
CA ARG A 123 -10.56 -10.78 -18.90
C ARG A 123 -9.18 -10.21 -19.22
N SER A 124 -8.91 -8.95 -18.82
CA SER A 124 -7.60 -8.31 -19.00
C SER A 124 -6.54 -8.75 -18.00
N PHE A 125 -6.87 -9.60 -17.02
CA PHE A 125 -5.94 -10.07 -15.99
C PHE A 125 -5.19 -11.36 -16.38
N GLY A 126 -5.48 -11.92 -17.56
CA GLY A 126 -5.06 -13.30 -17.87
C GLY A 126 -5.84 -14.32 -17.03
N MET A 127 -5.32 -15.55 -16.94
CA MET A 127 -6.01 -16.64 -16.25
C MET A 127 -5.34 -17.06 -14.92
N TYR A 128 -4.24 -16.40 -14.53
CA TYR A 128 -3.49 -16.78 -13.32
C TYR A 128 -3.33 -15.60 -12.35
N TRP A 129 -4.38 -15.37 -11.55
CA TRP A 129 -4.44 -14.27 -10.60
C TRP A 129 -5.33 -14.60 -9.40
N GLY A 130 -5.19 -13.81 -8.34
CA GLY A 130 -6.01 -13.88 -7.15
C GLY A 130 -6.22 -12.51 -6.49
N VAL A 131 -7.36 -12.39 -5.79
CA VAL A 131 -7.62 -11.33 -4.83
C VAL A 131 -8.07 -11.98 -3.54
N GLY A 132 -7.50 -11.57 -2.43
CA GLY A 132 -7.84 -12.14 -1.13
C GLY A 132 -7.69 -11.14 0.01
N GLY A 133 -8.39 -11.39 1.11
CA GLY A 133 -8.17 -10.66 2.35
C GLY A 133 -6.83 -11.04 3.00
N TRP A 134 -6.19 -10.09 3.67
CA TRP A 134 -5.00 -10.35 4.46
C TRP A 134 -5.20 -9.81 5.89
N LEU A 135 -4.88 -10.64 6.87
CA LEU A 135 -4.99 -10.30 8.27
C LEU A 135 -3.73 -10.74 9.03
N LEU A 136 -3.20 -9.84 9.86
CA LEU A 136 -1.95 -10.07 10.59
C LEU A 136 -2.02 -11.27 11.54
N THR A 137 -3.11 -11.43 12.29
CA THR A 137 -3.21 -12.49 13.31
C THR A 137 -3.07 -13.90 12.74
N PRO A 138 -3.84 -14.33 11.72
CA PRO A 138 -3.65 -15.64 11.12
C PRO A 138 -2.31 -15.74 10.38
N PHE A 139 -1.78 -14.66 9.80
CA PHE A 139 -0.44 -14.67 9.21
C PHE A 139 0.62 -15.04 10.26
N LEU A 140 0.62 -14.38 11.43
CA LEU A 140 1.58 -14.66 12.49
C LEU A 140 1.43 -16.08 13.04
N ALA A 141 0.19 -16.58 13.17
CA ALA A 141 -0.07 -17.96 13.59
C ALA A 141 0.55 -18.99 12.62
N ASN A 142 0.40 -18.74 11.30
CA ASN A 142 0.94 -19.62 10.27
C ASN A 142 2.47 -19.49 10.09
N ALA A 143 3.02 -18.29 10.30
CA ALA A 143 4.46 -18.04 10.21
C ALA A 143 5.27 -18.70 11.35
N GLY A 144 4.60 -19.01 12.47
CA GLY A 144 5.21 -19.65 13.63
C GLY A 144 5.89 -18.69 14.59
N MET A 145 6.27 -19.25 15.76
CA MET A 145 6.78 -18.46 16.89
C MET A 145 8.12 -17.79 16.56
N GLU A 146 9.02 -18.48 15.91
CA GLU A 146 10.35 -17.96 15.57
C GLU A 146 10.25 -16.71 14.70
N LYS A 147 9.46 -16.75 13.62
CA LYS A 147 9.23 -15.60 12.74
C LYS A 147 8.51 -14.46 13.45
N ASN A 148 7.60 -14.77 14.36
CA ASN A 148 6.92 -13.75 15.17
C ASN A 148 7.91 -13.01 16.09
N ILE A 149 8.83 -13.72 16.73
CA ILE A 149 9.88 -13.12 17.57
C ILE A 149 10.81 -12.24 16.72
N GLU A 150 11.26 -12.73 15.57
CA GLU A 150 12.12 -11.99 14.63
C GLU A 150 11.46 -10.64 14.23
N LEU A 151 10.19 -10.69 13.79
CA LEU A 151 9.46 -9.49 13.37
C LEU A 151 9.30 -8.49 14.53
N ARG A 152 8.98 -8.96 15.74
CA ARG A 152 8.87 -8.10 16.92
C ARG A 152 10.21 -7.48 17.30
N GLN A 153 11.28 -8.26 17.21
CA GLN A 153 12.64 -7.77 17.49
C GLN A 153 13.05 -6.68 16.50
N ARG A 154 12.74 -6.85 15.20
CA ARG A 154 12.98 -5.82 14.20
C ARG A 154 12.22 -4.52 14.52
N VAL A 155 10.93 -4.63 14.84
CA VAL A 155 10.13 -3.46 15.24
C VAL A 155 10.73 -2.76 16.46
N SER A 156 11.14 -3.52 17.48
CA SER A 156 11.75 -2.97 18.70
C SER A 156 13.07 -2.24 18.40
N ASN A 157 13.92 -2.83 17.58
CA ASN A 157 15.22 -2.28 17.24
C ASN A 157 15.13 -0.99 16.38
N GLU A 158 14.11 -0.92 15.53
CA GLU A 158 13.95 0.14 14.54
C GLU A 158 12.80 1.11 14.89
N ILE A 159 12.31 1.10 16.14
CA ILE A 159 11.13 1.88 16.56
C ILE A 159 11.32 3.39 16.37
N MET A 160 12.55 3.90 16.54
CA MET A 160 12.88 5.32 16.40
C MET A 160 13.33 5.71 14.98
N THR A 161 13.42 4.76 14.04
CA THR A 161 13.88 4.97 12.66
C THR A 161 12.82 4.55 11.66
N THR A 162 12.84 3.30 11.26
CA THR A 162 11.93 2.73 10.25
C THR A 162 10.47 2.82 10.67
N PHE A 163 10.17 2.51 11.94
CA PHE A 163 8.81 2.51 12.48
C PHE A 163 8.41 3.81 13.19
N HIS A 164 9.26 4.83 13.14
CA HIS A 164 8.93 6.13 13.73
C HIS A 164 7.71 6.76 13.05
N SER A 165 6.76 7.22 13.89
CA SER A 165 5.56 7.96 13.47
C SER A 165 5.65 9.40 13.95
N SER A 166 5.31 10.35 13.09
CA SER A 166 5.15 11.75 13.45
C SER A 166 3.68 12.07 13.77
N TYR A 167 3.49 13.05 14.67
CA TYR A 167 2.19 13.58 15.02
C TYR A 167 2.15 15.06 14.71
N THR A 168 1.00 15.57 14.27
CA THR A 168 0.82 16.98 13.90
C THR A 168 0.40 17.86 15.07
N LYS A 169 -0.21 17.25 16.06
CA LYS A 169 -0.70 17.97 17.26
C LYS A 169 -0.79 17.00 18.43
N GLU A 170 -0.49 17.50 19.62
CA GLU A 170 -0.77 16.84 20.89
C GLU A 170 -1.98 17.52 21.53
N ILE A 171 -2.96 16.73 21.96
CA ILE A 171 -4.22 17.23 22.55
C ILE A 171 -4.56 16.47 23.82
N SER A 172 -5.31 17.12 24.72
CA SER A 172 -5.81 16.48 25.93
C SER A 172 -6.93 15.46 25.60
N LEU A 173 -7.26 14.62 26.57
CA LEU A 173 -8.38 13.68 26.44
C LEU A 173 -9.72 14.42 26.26
N VAL A 174 -9.88 15.58 26.92
CA VAL A 174 -11.10 16.40 26.83
C VAL A 174 -11.22 17.03 25.43
N ASP A 175 -10.12 17.55 24.88
CA ASP A 175 -10.11 18.19 23.56
C ASP A 175 -10.49 17.21 22.44
N THR A 176 -10.31 15.89 22.64
CA THR A 176 -10.75 14.90 21.64
C THR A 176 -12.25 14.91 21.39
N LEU A 177 -13.03 15.48 22.30
CA LEU A 177 -14.49 15.62 22.17
C LEU A 177 -14.88 16.97 21.56
N SER A 178 -13.93 17.87 21.30
CA SER A 178 -14.18 19.15 20.62
C SER A 178 -14.59 18.89 19.15
N LEU A 179 -15.67 19.55 18.71
CA LEU A 179 -16.12 19.42 17.33
C LEU A 179 -15.06 19.83 16.31
N ASP A 180 -14.29 20.91 16.60
CA ASP A 180 -13.24 21.41 15.73
C ASP A 180 -12.14 20.36 15.54
N GLU A 181 -11.72 19.69 16.61
CA GLU A 181 -10.69 18.65 16.55
C GLU A 181 -11.23 17.37 15.86
N ILE A 182 -12.47 16.98 16.16
CA ILE A 182 -13.15 15.84 15.49
C ILE A 182 -13.20 16.07 13.98
N MET A 183 -13.56 17.28 13.54
CA MET A 183 -13.65 17.61 12.10
C MET A 183 -12.29 17.53 11.38
N VAL A 184 -11.18 17.56 12.11
CA VAL A 184 -9.84 17.39 11.54
C VAL A 184 -9.43 15.92 11.51
N TYR A 185 -9.41 15.24 12.68
CA TYR A 185 -8.87 13.88 12.73
C TYR A 185 -9.79 12.82 12.12
N ALA A 186 -11.10 13.05 12.08
CA ALA A 186 -12.07 12.15 11.44
C ALA A 186 -11.91 12.07 9.90
N LYS A 187 -11.21 13.03 9.27
CA LYS A 187 -10.92 12.97 7.83
C LYS A 187 -9.93 11.89 7.44
N ILE A 188 -9.18 11.34 8.39
CA ILE A 188 -8.16 10.28 8.17
C ILE A 188 -7.17 10.68 7.05
N GLU A 189 -6.82 11.97 6.99
CA GLU A 189 -5.90 12.49 5.98
C GLU A 189 -4.45 12.22 6.34
N THR A 190 -3.61 11.99 5.33
CA THR A 190 -2.14 11.94 5.50
C THR A 190 -1.65 13.23 6.16
N GLY A 191 -0.81 13.09 7.18
CA GLY A 191 -0.26 14.24 7.92
C GLY A 191 -1.23 14.89 8.93
N LYS A 192 -2.37 14.29 9.21
CA LYS A 192 -3.37 14.77 10.20
C LYS A 192 -3.52 13.77 11.37
N LYS A 193 -2.41 13.38 11.96
CA LYS A 193 -2.39 12.42 13.06
C LYS A 193 -2.14 13.14 14.39
N TYR A 194 -3.05 12.99 15.33
CA TYR A 194 -2.95 13.59 16.66
C TYR A 194 -2.43 12.58 17.68
N LEU A 195 -1.67 13.08 18.65
CA LEU A 195 -1.31 12.36 19.85
C LEU A 195 -2.25 12.78 20.98
N ILE A 196 -2.93 11.82 21.57
CA ILE A 196 -3.76 12.08 22.75
C ILE A 196 -2.87 11.89 23.98
N ASN A 197 -2.70 12.95 24.77
CA ASN A 197 -1.98 12.92 26.03
C ASN A 197 -2.96 13.06 27.19
N PRO A 198 -3.22 12.00 27.95
CA PRO A 198 -4.16 12.03 29.07
C PRO A 198 -3.68 12.91 30.25
N SER A 199 -2.41 13.32 30.22
CA SER A 199 -1.81 14.14 31.29
C SER A 199 -1.88 15.64 31.04
N LEU A 200 -2.46 16.07 29.90
CA LEU A 200 -2.74 17.47 29.58
C LEU A 200 -4.07 17.94 30.19
#